data_af1ceafe37cc1bd9cd82b94094528a0e
#
_entry.id   af1ceafe37cc1bd9cd82b94094528a0e
#
_cell.length_a   1.000
_cell.length_b   1.000
_cell.length_c   1.000
_cell.angle_alpha   90.00
_cell.angle_beta   90.00
_cell.angle_gamma   90.00
#
_symmetry.space_group_name_H-M   'P 1'
#
loop_
_entity.id
_entity.type
_entity.pdbx_description
1 polymer ?
#
loop_
_entity_poly.entity_id
_entity_poly.type
_entity_poly.pdbx_seq_one_letter_code
_entity_poly.pdbx_strand_id
1 'polypeptide(L)'
;MKPEVFAEIKKEYNDFHKELLKKGQLPLWSTEKGFFGGAVADEIYEAFKKIKLHKNSTFIDLGSGDGKAVLIAALFCKRAVGIEIDNGLYQKSLEMQRKIGIPNALFFNNDFNDHNISDFDYVFAYPDEPMHRGLEKKLLKELKGKLLHYGHHFHPQNLKAENKFLVNGNLFTVYSNLGKYHKPH
;
A
#
# COMPACT_ATOMS: atom_id res chain seq x y z
N MET A 1 -7.87 -7.04 -16.92
CA MET A 1 -7.49 -5.71 -16.38
C MET A 1 -8.36 -4.69 -17.08
N LYS A 2 -8.92 -3.73 -16.36
CA LYS A 2 -9.89 -2.75 -16.91
C LYS A 2 -9.23 -1.36 -16.91
N PRO A 3 -8.60 -0.94 -18.01
CA PRO A 3 -7.92 0.36 -18.10
C PRO A 3 -8.84 1.54 -17.80
N GLU A 4 -10.11 1.42 -18.16
CA GLU A 4 -11.16 2.41 -17.90
C GLU A 4 -11.38 2.65 -16.41
N VAL A 5 -11.33 1.58 -15.57
CA VAL A 5 -11.50 1.71 -14.12
C VAL A 5 -10.27 2.38 -13.50
N PHE A 6 -9.07 2.09 -14.00
CA PHE A 6 -7.87 2.81 -13.56
C PHE A 6 -7.91 4.30 -13.90
N ALA A 7 -8.40 4.65 -15.09
CA ALA A 7 -8.60 6.05 -15.48
C ALA A 7 -9.61 6.76 -14.55
N GLU A 8 -10.68 6.05 -14.15
CA GLU A 8 -11.65 6.55 -13.18
C GLU A 8 -11.03 6.77 -11.79
N ILE A 9 -10.24 5.82 -11.27
CA ILE A 9 -9.50 6.00 -10.03
C ILE A 9 -8.65 7.29 -10.11
N LYS A 10 -7.86 7.45 -11.16
CA LYS A 10 -7.03 8.66 -11.33
C LYS A 10 -7.85 9.93 -11.33
N LYS A 11 -8.96 9.94 -12.08
CA LYS A 11 -9.85 11.09 -12.16
C LYS A 11 -10.39 11.48 -10.78
N GLU A 12 -10.92 10.51 -10.03
CA GLU A 12 -11.53 10.77 -8.73
C GLU A 12 -10.53 11.30 -7.70
N TYR A 13 -9.31 10.74 -7.64
CA TYR A 13 -8.27 11.27 -6.76
C TYR A 13 -7.73 12.62 -7.21
N ASN A 14 -7.62 12.87 -8.52
CA ASN A 14 -7.24 14.19 -9.03
C ASN A 14 -8.30 15.26 -8.69
N ASP A 15 -9.57 14.93 -8.84
CA ASP A 15 -10.66 15.84 -8.50
C ASP A 15 -10.70 16.13 -7.00
N PHE A 16 -10.50 15.11 -6.16
CA PHE A 16 -10.35 15.28 -4.72
C PHE A 16 -9.18 16.21 -4.36
N HIS A 17 -8.00 16.01 -4.96
CA HIS A 17 -6.84 16.88 -4.71
C HIS A 17 -7.11 18.33 -5.16
N LYS A 18 -7.76 18.53 -6.31
CA LYS A 18 -8.16 19.86 -6.76
C LYS A 18 -9.13 20.54 -5.80
N GLU A 19 -10.07 19.81 -5.22
CA GLU A 19 -10.99 20.33 -4.20
C GLU A 19 -10.27 20.76 -2.92
N LEU A 20 -9.31 19.97 -2.45
CA LEU A 20 -8.45 20.35 -1.33
C LEU A 20 -7.69 21.66 -1.61
N LEU A 21 -7.06 21.76 -2.77
CA LEU A 21 -6.31 22.95 -3.18
C LEU A 21 -7.22 24.20 -3.28
N LYS A 22 -8.45 24.06 -3.79
CA LYS A 22 -9.43 25.16 -3.82
C LYS A 22 -9.81 25.65 -2.42
N LYS A 23 -9.74 24.77 -1.41
CA LYS A 23 -9.97 25.10 0.01
C LYS A 23 -8.70 25.60 0.72
N GLY A 24 -7.59 25.78 0.00
CA GLY A 24 -6.30 26.17 0.58
C GLY A 24 -5.61 25.04 1.35
N GLN A 25 -6.03 23.79 1.14
CA GLN A 25 -5.45 22.61 1.78
C GLN A 25 -4.54 21.88 0.80
N LEU A 26 -3.38 21.44 1.27
CA LEU A 26 -2.52 20.55 0.50
C LEU A 26 -3.02 19.10 0.63
N PRO A 27 -2.82 18.23 -0.38
CA PRO A 27 -3.11 16.79 -0.27
C PRO A 27 -2.05 16.03 0.55
N LEU A 28 -1.57 16.69 1.59
CA LEU A 28 -0.54 16.27 2.53
C LEU A 28 -0.96 16.77 3.90
N TRP A 29 -1.04 15.90 4.90
CA TRP A 29 -1.34 16.33 6.26
C TRP A 29 -0.74 15.42 7.32
N SER A 30 -0.51 15.98 8.51
CA SER A 30 -0.15 15.21 9.68
C SER A 30 -1.37 14.46 10.22
N THR A 31 -1.17 13.20 10.54
CA THR A 31 -2.10 12.40 11.32
C THR A 31 -1.59 12.26 12.76
N GLU A 32 -2.37 11.70 13.65
CA GLU A 32 -1.92 11.42 15.03
C GLU A 32 -0.74 10.43 15.10
N LYS A 33 -0.54 9.63 14.07
CA LYS A 33 0.43 8.54 14.01
C LYS A 33 1.49 8.68 12.92
N GLY A 34 1.54 9.83 12.23
CA GLY A 34 2.52 10.03 11.17
C GLY A 34 2.12 11.08 10.15
N PHE A 35 2.82 11.09 9.04
CA PHE A 35 2.60 12.04 7.95
C PHE A 35 2.02 11.31 6.73
N PHE A 36 0.88 11.78 6.23
CA PHE A 36 0.31 11.27 5.00
C PHE A 36 0.86 12.03 3.79
N GLY A 37 1.49 11.31 2.87
CA GLY A 37 1.85 11.75 1.53
C GLY A 37 1.32 10.75 0.51
N GLY A 38 0.33 11.15 -0.28
CA GLY A 38 -0.34 10.22 -1.20
C GLY A 38 0.61 9.67 -2.26
N ALA A 39 0.65 8.36 -2.42
CA ALA A 39 1.37 7.68 -3.48
C ALA A 39 0.86 8.10 -4.88
N VAL A 40 1.74 8.11 -5.87
CA VAL A 40 1.39 8.50 -7.25
C VAL A 40 0.72 7.33 -7.97
N ALA A 41 -0.49 7.53 -8.47
CA ALA A 41 -1.33 6.47 -9.04
C ALA A 41 -0.66 5.71 -10.20
N ASP A 42 -0.04 6.43 -11.14
CA ASP A 42 0.64 5.82 -12.30
C ASP A 42 1.84 4.96 -11.86
N GLU A 43 2.57 5.40 -10.85
CA GLU A 43 3.73 4.67 -10.33
C GLU A 43 3.31 3.38 -9.64
N ILE A 44 2.28 3.43 -8.79
CA ILE A 44 1.69 2.26 -8.14
C ILE A 44 1.18 1.25 -9.17
N TYR A 45 0.45 1.73 -10.18
CA TYR A 45 -0.08 0.87 -11.24
C TYR A 45 1.02 0.15 -12.02
N GLU A 46 2.06 0.87 -12.46
CA GLU A 46 3.20 0.28 -13.16
C GLU A 46 4.04 -0.64 -12.26
N ALA A 47 4.18 -0.31 -10.97
CA ALA A 47 4.85 -1.18 -10.03
C ALA A 47 4.13 -2.52 -9.87
N PHE A 48 2.80 -2.52 -9.74
CA PHE A 48 2.01 -3.75 -9.63
C PHE A 48 2.09 -4.62 -10.89
N LYS A 49 2.17 -4.02 -12.08
CA LYS A 49 2.48 -4.75 -13.31
C LYS A 49 3.86 -5.40 -13.29
N LYS A 50 4.89 -4.64 -12.87
CA LYS A 50 6.29 -5.12 -12.81
C LYS A 50 6.47 -6.30 -11.85
N ILE A 51 5.81 -6.27 -10.69
CA ILE A 51 5.84 -7.41 -9.75
C ILE A 51 4.92 -8.56 -10.14
N LYS A 52 4.16 -8.40 -11.23
CA LYS A 52 3.19 -9.39 -11.74
C LYS A 52 2.11 -9.74 -10.70
N LEU A 53 1.59 -8.72 -10.00
CA LEU A 53 0.41 -8.90 -9.16
C LEU A 53 -0.72 -9.48 -10.02
N HIS A 54 -1.37 -10.56 -9.58
CA HIS A 54 -2.29 -11.32 -10.43
C HIS A 54 -3.59 -11.71 -9.72
N LYS A 55 -4.59 -12.15 -10.48
CA LYS A 55 -5.98 -12.39 -10.03
C LYS A 55 -6.16 -13.38 -8.88
N ASN A 56 -5.18 -14.22 -8.63
CA ASN A 56 -5.23 -15.17 -7.50
C ASN A 56 -4.50 -14.66 -6.25
N SER A 57 -3.78 -13.54 -6.36
CA SER A 57 -3.04 -12.96 -5.25
C SER A 57 -3.95 -12.27 -4.23
N THR A 58 -3.47 -12.21 -3.01
CA THR A 58 -3.99 -11.38 -1.93
C THR A 58 -2.99 -10.26 -1.62
N PHE A 59 -3.52 -9.07 -1.35
CA PHE A 59 -2.73 -7.86 -1.14
C PHE A 59 -3.18 -7.13 0.13
N ILE A 60 -2.24 -6.61 0.90
CA ILE A 60 -2.51 -5.74 2.05
C ILE A 60 -1.59 -4.52 2.06
N ASP A 61 -2.15 -3.36 2.35
CA ASP A 61 -1.47 -2.08 2.52
C ASP A 61 -1.49 -1.67 4.00
N LEU A 62 -0.31 -1.47 4.58
CA LEU A 62 -0.13 -1.12 5.99
C LEU A 62 0.07 0.39 6.14
N GLY A 63 -0.96 1.08 6.63
CA GLY A 63 -1.08 2.53 6.58
C GLY A 63 -1.61 2.97 5.22
N SER A 64 -2.81 2.49 4.85
CA SER A 64 -3.34 2.65 3.48
C SER A 64 -3.76 4.07 3.10
N GLY A 65 -3.76 5.00 4.08
CA GLY A 65 -4.12 6.38 3.84
C GLY A 65 -5.50 6.53 3.21
N ASP A 66 -5.58 7.31 2.14
CA ASP A 66 -6.80 7.54 1.36
C ASP A 66 -7.28 6.32 0.53
N GLY A 67 -6.57 5.19 0.62
CA GLY A 67 -6.94 3.93 -0.01
C GLY A 67 -6.54 3.76 -1.48
N LYS A 68 -5.84 4.73 -2.07
CA LYS A 68 -5.51 4.73 -3.50
C LYS A 68 -4.74 3.47 -3.95
N ALA A 69 -3.69 3.08 -3.22
CA ALA A 69 -2.91 1.90 -3.58
C ALA A 69 -3.73 0.61 -3.50
N VAL A 70 -4.62 0.50 -2.52
CA VAL A 70 -5.53 -0.64 -2.36
C VAL A 70 -6.52 -0.75 -3.51
N LEU A 71 -7.14 0.37 -3.92
CA LEU A 71 -8.08 0.39 -5.05
C LEU A 71 -7.37 0.02 -6.36
N ILE A 72 -6.14 0.48 -6.56
CA ILE A 72 -5.34 0.10 -7.74
C ILE A 72 -4.95 -1.38 -7.66
N ALA A 73 -4.52 -1.91 -6.49
CA ALA A 73 -4.20 -3.33 -6.32
C ALA A 73 -5.40 -4.23 -6.61
N ALA A 74 -6.61 -3.82 -6.23
CA ALA A 74 -7.83 -4.56 -6.46
C ALA A 74 -8.16 -4.78 -7.96
N LEU A 75 -7.57 -3.99 -8.87
CA LEU A 75 -7.69 -4.21 -10.31
C LEU A 75 -6.89 -5.45 -10.80
N PHE A 76 -5.91 -5.87 -10.03
CA PHE A 76 -4.98 -6.96 -10.37
C PHE A 76 -5.25 -8.24 -9.58
N CYS A 77 -5.65 -8.14 -8.31
CA CYS A 77 -5.65 -9.25 -7.37
C CYS A 77 -7.06 -9.72 -7.00
N LYS A 78 -7.14 -10.86 -6.31
CA LYS A 78 -8.39 -11.46 -5.82
C LYS A 78 -9.02 -10.60 -4.73
N ARG A 79 -8.19 -10.10 -3.82
CA ARG A 79 -8.58 -9.31 -2.65
C ARG A 79 -7.47 -8.33 -2.30
N ALA A 80 -7.81 -7.06 -2.16
CA ALA A 80 -6.95 -6.02 -1.64
C ALA A 80 -7.51 -5.49 -0.32
N VAL A 81 -6.64 -5.35 0.68
CA VAL A 81 -7.00 -4.89 2.03
C VAL A 81 -6.18 -3.65 2.35
N GLY A 82 -6.80 -2.64 2.94
CA GLY A 82 -6.15 -1.46 3.50
C GLY A 82 -6.41 -1.37 5.00
N ILE A 83 -5.37 -1.13 5.78
CA ILE A 83 -5.45 -0.86 7.21
C ILE A 83 -5.00 0.57 7.44
N GLU A 84 -5.87 1.39 8.01
CA GLU A 84 -5.60 2.81 8.28
C GLU A 84 -6.10 3.18 9.68
N ILE A 85 -5.21 3.80 10.46
CA ILE A 85 -5.51 4.19 11.84
C ILE A 85 -6.23 5.54 11.91
N ASP A 86 -5.93 6.45 10.97
CA ASP A 86 -6.62 7.74 10.88
C ASP A 86 -8.03 7.56 10.32
N ASN A 87 -9.04 7.92 11.14
CA ASN A 87 -10.43 7.76 10.75
C ASN A 87 -10.83 8.63 9.54
N GLY A 88 -10.25 9.81 9.38
CA GLY A 88 -10.56 10.69 8.25
C GLY A 88 -10.11 10.10 6.92
N LEU A 89 -8.89 9.56 6.88
CA LEU A 89 -8.34 8.85 5.73
C LEU A 89 -9.11 7.55 5.44
N TYR A 90 -9.42 6.78 6.47
CA TYR A 90 -10.27 5.59 6.36
C TYR A 90 -11.65 5.91 5.75
N GLN A 91 -12.34 6.96 6.23
CA GLN A 91 -13.63 7.37 5.65
C GLN A 91 -13.49 7.79 4.19
N LYS A 92 -12.37 8.46 3.84
CA LYS A 92 -12.07 8.82 2.45
C LYS A 92 -11.88 7.57 1.58
N SER A 93 -11.19 6.56 2.07
CA SER A 93 -11.00 5.30 1.33
C SER A 93 -12.34 4.59 1.05
N LEU A 94 -13.26 4.59 2.01
CA LEU A 94 -14.62 4.05 1.83
C LEU A 94 -15.46 4.86 0.84
N GLU A 95 -15.34 6.19 0.87
CA GLU A 95 -16.01 7.07 -0.10
C GLU A 95 -15.55 6.75 -1.53
N MET A 96 -14.23 6.69 -1.74
CA MET A 96 -13.64 6.39 -3.04
C MET A 96 -14.01 4.99 -3.54
N GLN A 97 -13.96 3.98 -2.65
CA GLN A 97 -14.38 2.62 -2.99
C GLN A 97 -15.82 2.56 -3.49
N ARG A 98 -16.75 3.20 -2.78
CA ARG A 98 -18.18 3.26 -3.17
C ARG A 98 -18.39 3.98 -4.47
N LYS A 99 -17.71 5.12 -4.66
CA LYS A 99 -17.82 5.96 -5.85
C LYS A 99 -17.35 5.25 -7.12
N ILE A 100 -16.25 4.50 -7.02
CA ILE A 100 -15.64 3.79 -8.15
C ILE A 100 -16.24 2.37 -8.32
N GLY A 101 -16.85 1.81 -7.28
CA GLY A 101 -17.51 0.51 -7.35
C GLY A 101 -16.56 -0.69 -7.40
N ILE A 102 -15.52 -0.72 -6.55
CA ILE A 102 -14.53 -1.81 -6.49
C ILE A 102 -14.84 -2.75 -5.30
N PRO A 103 -15.52 -3.90 -5.52
CA PRO A 103 -16.03 -4.71 -4.42
C PRO A 103 -14.98 -5.57 -3.70
N ASN A 104 -13.84 -5.85 -4.34
CA ASN A 104 -12.77 -6.68 -3.78
C ASN A 104 -11.67 -5.87 -3.05
N ALA A 105 -11.86 -4.56 -2.90
CA ALA A 105 -11.10 -3.71 -1.99
C ALA A 105 -11.83 -3.64 -0.64
N LEU A 106 -11.12 -3.88 0.46
CA LEU A 106 -11.67 -3.86 1.82
C LEU A 106 -10.82 -2.94 2.68
N PHE A 107 -11.46 -2.15 3.53
CA PHE A 107 -10.76 -1.21 4.40
C PHE A 107 -11.15 -1.43 5.86
N PHE A 108 -10.17 -1.27 6.76
CA PHE A 108 -10.36 -1.39 8.21
C PHE A 108 -9.71 -0.18 8.89
N ASN A 109 -10.48 0.46 9.79
CA ASN A 109 -9.96 1.50 10.66
C ASN A 109 -9.37 0.89 11.93
N ASN A 110 -8.07 0.59 11.90
CA ASN A 110 -7.40 -0.08 12.99
C ASN A 110 -5.88 0.14 12.93
N ASP A 111 -5.16 -0.21 14.00
CA ASP A 111 -3.71 -0.33 13.96
C ASP A 111 -3.31 -1.58 13.16
N PHE A 112 -2.44 -1.43 12.18
CA PHE A 112 -1.97 -2.57 11.38
C PHE A 112 -1.21 -3.62 12.24
N ASN A 113 -0.73 -3.26 13.42
CA ASN A 113 -0.10 -4.21 14.35
C ASN A 113 -1.08 -5.28 14.85
N ASP A 114 -2.37 -4.97 14.89
CA ASP A 114 -3.42 -5.88 15.33
C ASP A 114 -3.89 -6.85 14.23
N HIS A 115 -3.44 -6.67 12.99
CA HIS A 115 -3.80 -7.52 11.86
C HIS A 115 -2.70 -8.52 11.52
N ASN A 116 -3.07 -9.80 11.39
CA ASN A 116 -2.16 -10.82 10.89
C ASN A 116 -1.96 -10.66 9.37
N ILE A 117 -0.69 -10.59 8.93
CA ILE A 117 -0.34 -10.43 7.52
C ILE A 117 0.14 -11.72 6.85
N SER A 118 0.16 -12.85 7.57
CA SER A 118 0.75 -14.11 7.08
C SER A 118 0.00 -14.75 5.91
N ASP A 119 -1.25 -14.37 5.67
CA ASP A 119 -2.10 -14.91 4.63
C ASP A 119 -2.13 -14.06 3.36
N PHE A 120 -1.25 -13.05 3.28
CA PHE A 120 -1.15 -12.19 2.13
C PHE A 120 0.09 -12.52 1.30
N ASP A 121 -0.12 -12.60 -0.03
CA ASP A 121 0.97 -12.82 -0.98
C ASP A 121 1.84 -11.59 -1.15
N TYR A 122 1.22 -10.41 -1.04
CA TYR A 122 1.90 -9.12 -1.11
C TYR A 122 1.47 -8.20 0.02
N VAL A 123 2.47 -7.69 0.73
CA VAL A 123 2.34 -6.60 1.71
C VAL A 123 2.93 -5.35 1.07
N PHE A 124 2.22 -4.26 1.11
CA PHE A 124 2.70 -2.95 0.64
C PHE A 124 2.96 -2.04 1.83
N ALA A 125 4.01 -1.23 1.73
CA ALA A 125 4.29 -0.19 2.69
C ALA A 125 4.98 1.00 2.02
N TYR A 126 4.49 2.19 2.36
CA TYR A 126 5.13 3.48 2.07
C TYR A 126 5.38 4.19 3.41
N PRO A 127 6.43 3.78 4.15
CA PRO A 127 6.65 4.25 5.51
C PRO A 127 7.12 5.71 5.52
N ASP A 128 6.62 6.47 6.47
CA ASP A 128 7.01 7.84 6.80
C ASP A 128 8.03 7.92 7.96
N GLU A 129 8.32 6.76 8.57
CA GLU A 129 9.32 6.61 9.63
C GLU A 129 10.17 5.34 9.46
N PRO A 130 11.33 5.25 10.17
CA PRO A 130 12.18 4.07 10.11
C PRO A 130 11.46 2.80 10.54
N MET A 131 11.47 1.77 9.68
CA MET A 131 10.76 0.49 9.90
C MET A 131 11.18 -0.25 11.18
N HIS A 132 12.43 -0.06 11.63
CA HIS A 132 12.93 -0.71 12.86
C HIS A 132 12.18 -0.28 14.13
N ARG A 133 11.40 0.82 14.09
CA ARG A 133 10.59 1.31 15.20
C ARG A 133 9.33 0.48 15.48
N GLY A 134 9.04 -0.54 14.68
CA GLY A 134 7.89 -1.43 14.91
C GLY A 134 7.54 -2.30 13.73
N LEU A 135 7.37 -1.71 12.55
CA LEU A 135 6.92 -2.40 11.35
C LEU A 135 7.82 -3.57 10.95
N GLU A 136 9.14 -3.41 11.01
CA GLU A 136 10.08 -4.48 10.63
C GLU A 136 9.96 -5.70 11.54
N LYS A 137 9.74 -5.50 12.84
CA LYS A 137 9.52 -6.61 13.80
C LYS A 137 8.29 -7.44 13.42
N LYS A 138 7.20 -6.77 13.01
CA LYS A 138 6.00 -7.43 12.52
C LYS A 138 6.28 -8.21 11.24
N LEU A 139 6.95 -7.59 10.27
CA LEU A 139 7.31 -8.24 9.01
C LEU A 139 8.19 -9.48 9.23
N LEU A 140 9.20 -9.40 10.08
CA LEU A 140 10.06 -10.55 10.43
C LEU A 140 9.29 -11.69 11.08
N LYS A 141 8.25 -11.38 11.85
CA LYS A 141 7.42 -12.39 12.52
C LYS A 141 6.41 -13.04 11.58
N GLU A 142 5.75 -12.25 10.73
CA GLU A 142 4.51 -12.66 10.05
C GLU A 142 4.61 -12.73 8.52
N LEU A 143 5.56 -12.03 7.88
CA LEU A 143 5.67 -12.00 6.43
C LEU A 143 6.02 -13.38 5.87
N LYS A 144 5.09 -13.98 5.13
CA LYS A 144 5.29 -15.22 4.35
C LYS A 144 5.37 -14.93 2.85
N GLY A 145 4.65 -13.92 2.40
CA GLY A 145 4.68 -13.41 1.03
C GLY A 145 5.84 -12.46 0.78
N LYS A 146 5.60 -11.45 -0.01
CA LYS A 146 6.58 -10.42 -0.37
C LYS A 146 6.16 -9.06 0.14
N LEU A 147 7.12 -8.28 0.66
CA LEU A 147 6.94 -6.87 0.92
C LEU A 147 7.31 -6.08 -0.34
N LEU A 148 6.41 -5.25 -0.84
CA LEU A 148 6.69 -4.19 -1.79
C LEU A 148 6.83 -2.88 -1.03
N HIS A 149 8.04 -2.38 -0.93
CA HIS A 149 8.36 -1.10 -0.34
C HIS A 149 8.42 -0.02 -1.41
N TYR A 150 7.76 1.10 -1.18
CA TYR A 150 7.78 2.28 -2.03
C TYR A 150 8.57 3.41 -1.36
N GLY A 151 9.47 4.04 -2.11
CA GLY A 151 10.27 5.18 -1.66
C GLY A 151 11.76 4.88 -1.50
N HIS A 152 12.53 5.97 -1.31
CA HIS A 152 13.99 5.92 -1.21
C HIS A 152 14.50 5.78 0.23
N HIS A 153 13.62 5.90 1.22
CA HIS A 153 13.97 5.98 2.64
C HIS A 153 13.33 4.84 3.43
N PHE A 154 13.81 4.65 4.66
CA PHE A 154 13.19 3.77 5.65
C PHE A 154 13.10 2.29 5.24
N HIS A 155 14.12 1.81 4.52
CA HIS A 155 14.21 0.42 4.12
C HIS A 155 14.38 -0.51 5.33
N PRO A 156 13.79 -1.73 5.30
CA PRO A 156 14.04 -2.74 6.33
C PRO A 156 15.50 -3.19 6.32
N GLN A 157 16.05 -3.46 7.50
CA GLN A 157 17.46 -3.83 7.69
C GLN A 157 17.69 -5.33 7.63
N ASN A 158 16.70 -6.13 8.04
CA ASN A 158 16.82 -7.58 8.25
C ASN A 158 15.99 -8.41 7.27
N LEU A 159 15.35 -7.79 6.27
CA LEU A 159 14.70 -8.48 5.17
C LEU A 159 15.64 -8.54 3.96
N LYS A 160 15.53 -9.60 3.17
CA LYS A 160 16.31 -9.74 1.94
C LYS A 160 15.66 -8.99 0.79
N ALA A 161 16.38 -8.04 0.20
CA ALA A 161 15.97 -7.42 -1.06
C ALA A 161 16.15 -8.45 -2.21
N GLU A 162 15.06 -8.76 -2.90
CA GLU A 162 15.04 -9.65 -4.05
C GLU A 162 15.13 -8.92 -5.38
N ASN A 163 14.46 -7.75 -5.44
CA ASN A 163 14.41 -6.97 -6.68
C ASN A 163 14.26 -5.48 -6.34
N LYS A 164 14.88 -4.63 -7.18
CA LYS A 164 14.77 -3.18 -7.12
C LYS A 164 14.51 -2.63 -8.51
N PHE A 165 13.59 -1.68 -8.62
CA PHE A 165 13.31 -1.02 -9.88
C PHE A 165 12.78 0.41 -9.65
N LEU A 166 12.92 1.24 -10.66
CA LEU A 166 12.40 2.61 -10.65
C LEU A 166 11.13 2.68 -11.51
N VAL A 167 10.21 3.53 -11.07
CA VAL A 167 9.08 4.02 -11.85
C VAL A 167 9.04 5.53 -11.70
N ASN A 168 9.21 6.25 -12.80
CA ASN A 168 9.26 7.72 -12.84
C ASN A 168 10.24 8.35 -11.81
N GLY A 169 11.38 7.68 -11.58
CA GLY A 169 12.39 8.13 -10.62
C GLY A 169 12.17 7.68 -9.17
N ASN A 170 11.01 7.14 -8.81
CA ASN A 170 10.74 6.61 -7.49
C ASN A 170 11.13 5.14 -7.37
N LEU A 171 11.76 4.79 -6.25
CA LEU A 171 12.27 3.46 -6.00
C LEU A 171 11.19 2.54 -5.44
N PHE A 172 11.10 1.35 -6.02
CA PHE A 172 10.37 0.21 -5.49
C PHE A 172 11.35 -0.92 -5.18
N THR A 173 11.20 -1.53 -4.01
CA THR A 173 12.01 -2.67 -3.61
C THR A 173 11.12 -3.80 -3.15
N VAL A 174 11.34 -4.99 -3.69
CA VAL A 174 10.66 -6.23 -3.27
C VAL A 174 11.55 -6.94 -2.26
N TYR A 175 11.00 -7.25 -1.09
CA TYR A 175 11.68 -8.00 -0.05
C TYR A 175 10.98 -9.31 0.26
N SER A 176 11.75 -10.26 0.75
CA SER A 176 11.25 -11.50 1.37
C SER A 176 11.88 -11.71 2.74
N ASN A 177 11.17 -12.49 3.56
CA ASN A 177 11.67 -12.93 4.86
C ASN A 177 12.26 -14.33 4.74
N LEU A 178 13.58 -14.44 4.50
CA LEU A 178 14.29 -15.71 4.41
C LEU A 178 14.53 -16.41 5.75
N GLY A 179 14.24 -15.72 6.88
CA GLY A 179 14.65 -16.18 8.21
C GLY A 179 13.91 -17.41 8.75
N LYS A 180 12.89 -17.94 8.05
CA LYS A 180 12.06 -19.05 8.56
C LYS A 180 12.18 -20.38 7.80
N TYR A 181 12.93 -20.45 6.70
CA TYR A 181 12.94 -21.65 5.86
C TYR A 181 14.27 -22.40 5.79
N HIS A 182 15.32 -21.98 6.49
CA HIS A 182 16.57 -22.71 6.55
C HIS A 182 17.01 -22.93 8.01
N LYS A 183 16.36 -23.86 8.71
CA LYS A 183 17.07 -24.74 9.63
C LYS A 183 17.34 -26.02 8.82
N PRO A 184 18.58 -26.30 8.42
CA PRO A 184 18.94 -27.64 7.98
C PRO A 184 18.78 -28.57 9.20
N HIS A 185 18.10 -29.69 8.98
CA HIS A 185 18.08 -30.81 9.91
C HIS A 185 19.47 -31.46 9.95
#